data_35884621115044718ffb86dbe6615de7
#
_entry.id   35884621115044718ffb86dbe6615de7
#
_cell.length_a   1.000
_cell.length_b   1.000
_cell.length_c   1.000
_cell.angle_alpha   90.00
_cell.angle_beta   90.00
_cell.angle_gamma   90.00
#
_symmetry.space_group_name_H-M   'P 1'
#
loop_
_entity.id
_entity.type
_entity.pdbx_description
1 polymer ?
#
loop_
_entity_poly.entity_id
_entity_poly.type
_entity_poly.pdbx_seq_one_letter_code
_entity_poly.pdbx_strand_id
1 'polypeptide(L)'
;VITHHPIIFGGIKSVKSDTAVYSLASSGIAHLCAHTNFDLANGGINDNLAEILDLQNTRHIDSSFLVVGDLESPMSIDDFAALVAEKLNCAGIRYIDTDKIISSVAVGGGACGEYIDLALQNADCFVTGDLKYHEMLDASENGDCVISAGHFETESAAFLMLKNKLSGIFTDVEFVVAPQENPVKSI
;
A
#
# COMPACT_ATOMS: atom_id res chain seq x y z
N VAL A 1 13.71 -9.02 -13.77
CA VAL A 1 12.51 -8.23 -13.45
C VAL A 1 12.22 -8.36 -11.96
N ILE A 2 11.89 -7.26 -11.30
CA ILE A 2 11.42 -7.23 -9.90
C ILE A 2 9.97 -6.76 -9.91
N THR A 3 9.08 -7.49 -9.22
CA THR A 3 7.67 -7.10 -9.06
C THR A 3 7.26 -7.20 -7.59
N HIS A 4 6.19 -6.50 -7.22
CA HIS A 4 5.55 -6.69 -5.93
C HIS A 4 4.73 -7.97 -5.92
N HIS A 5 3.79 -8.08 -6.81
CA HIS A 5 2.96 -9.28 -6.92
C HIS A 5 3.69 -10.41 -7.67
N PRO A 6 3.54 -11.67 -7.21
CA PRO A 6 4.12 -12.81 -7.91
C PRO A 6 3.43 -13.05 -9.26
N ILE A 7 4.20 -13.42 -10.28
CA ILE A 7 3.65 -13.81 -11.59
C ILE A 7 3.00 -15.20 -11.57
N ILE A 8 3.25 -15.99 -10.54
CA ILE A 8 2.63 -17.30 -10.30
C ILE A 8 2.05 -17.29 -8.90
N PHE A 9 0.73 -17.36 -8.80
CA PHE A 9 -0.02 -17.50 -7.55
C PHE A 9 -0.45 -18.96 -7.41
N GLY A 10 0.21 -19.72 -6.54
CA GLY A 10 -0.03 -21.16 -6.40
C GLY A 10 0.56 -22.00 -7.52
N GLY A 11 0.21 -23.29 -7.58
CA GLY A 11 0.72 -24.20 -8.61
C GLY A 11 0.03 -24.00 -9.96
N ILE A 12 0.82 -23.97 -11.04
CA ILE A 12 0.31 -23.94 -12.42
C ILE A 12 0.53 -25.31 -13.09
N LYS A 13 -0.45 -25.76 -13.90
CA LYS A 13 -0.38 -27.03 -14.62
C LYS A 13 0.10 -26.90 -16.06
N SER A 14 0.02 -25.70 -16.62
CA SER A 14 0.44 -25.39 -17.99
C SER A 14 0.82 -23.90 -18.09
N VAL A 15 1.71 -23.61 -19.03
CA VAL A 15 2.12 -22.23 -19.37
C VAL A 15 1.70 -21.98 -20.81
N LYS A 16 0.91 -20.92 -21.01
CA LYS A 16 0.51 -20.48 -22.35
C LYS A 16 1.50 -19.44 -22.88
N SER A 17 1.68 -19.40 -24.18
CA SER A 17 2.66 -18.53 -24.86
C SER A 17 2.36 -17.03 -24.75
N ASP A 18 1.16 -16.65 -24.37
CA ASP A 18 0.70 -15.26 -24.18
C ASP A 18 0.82 -14.77 -22.73
N THR A 19 1.48 -15.53 -21.86
CA THR A 19 1.63 -15.18 -20.43
C THR A 19 2.99 -14.57 -20.11
N ALA A 20 3.06 -13.72 -19.08
CA ALA A 20 4.31 -13.18 -18.55
C ALA A 20 5.30 -14.29 -18.14
N VAL A 21 4.79 -15.38 -17.56
CA VAL A 21 5.59 -16.57 -17.18
C VAL A 21 6.33 -17.15 -18.39
N TYR A 22 5.62 -17.34 -19.51
CA TYR A 22 6.23 -17.86 -20.74
C TYR A 22 7.27 -16.87 -21.28
N SER A 23 6.93 -15.59 -21.37
CA SER A 23 7.80 -14.56 -21.91
C SER A 23 9.13 -14.45 -21.13
N LEU A 24 9.07 -14.44 -19.81
CA LEU A 24 10.26 -14.41 -18.96
C LEU A 24 11.10 -15.70 -19.10
N ALA A 25 10.47 -16.86 -19.01
CA ALA A 25 11.15 -18.15 -19.08
C ALA A 25 11.81 -18.38 -20.45
N SER A 26 11.10 -18.11 -21.56
CA SER A 26 11.63 -18.28 -22.91
C SER A 26 12.74 -17.29 -23.26
N SER A 27 12.77 -16.12 -22.61
CA SER A 27 13.80 -15.11 -22.79
C SER A 27 14.97 -15.24 -21.80
N GLY A 28 14.94 -16.24 -20.90
CA GLY A 28 15.98 -16.42 -19.88
C GLY A 28 16.04 -15.28 -18.87
N ILE A 29 14.93 -14.56 -18.64
CA ILE A 29 14.87 -13.41 -17.74
C ILE A 29 14.49 -13.88 -16.33
N ALA A 30 15.36 -13.61 -15.36
CA ALA A 30 15.08 -13.87 -13.94
C ALA A 30 13.95 -12.97 -13.42
N HIS A 31 13.11 -13.52 -12.54
CA HIS A 31 12.06 -12.80 -11.85
C HIS A 31 12.24 -12.91 -10.34
N LEU A 32 12.17 -11.77 -9.67
CA LEU A 32 12.16 -11.65 -8.21
C LEU A 32 10.83 -11.03 -7.78
N CYS A 33 10.17 -11.66 -6.82
CA CYS A 33 8.97 -11.12 -6.20
C CYS A 33 9.32 -10.56 -4.82
N ALA A 34 9.02 -9.29 -4.59
CA ALA A 34 9.15 -8.60 -3.31
C ALA A 34 7.74 -8.21 -2.82
N HIS A 35 7.01 -9.20 -2.27
CA HIS A 35 5.63 -9.06 -1.80
C HIS A 35 5.60 -8.73 -0.30
N THR A 36 4.94 -9.50 0.54
CA THR A 36 4.80 -9.27 1.98
C THR A 36 6.14 -9.06 2.72
N ASN A 37 7.22 -9.63 2.21
CA ASN A 37 8.56 -9.34 2.72
C ASN A 37 9.00 -7.89 2.48
N PHE A 38 8.46 -7.23 1.45
CA PHE A 38 8.70 -5.82 1.17
C PHE A 38 7.72 -4.92 1.92
N ASP A 39 6.49 -5.38 2.19
CA ASP A 39 5.54 -4.68 3.07
C ASP A 39 6.11 -4.55 4.49
N LEU A 40 6.80 -5.61 4.95
CA LEU A 40 7.38 -5.70 6.30
C LEU A 40 8.78 -5.04 6.42
N ALA A 41 9.46 -4.81 5.30
CA ALA A 41 10.85 -4.34 5.34
C ALA A 41 10.95 -2.87 5.79
N ASN A 42 11.99 -2.54 6.57
CA ASN A 42 12.32 -1.15 6.86
C ASN A 42 12.63 -0.40 5.55
N GLY A 43 11.91 0.69 5.31
CA GLY A 43 11.92 1.42 4.03
C GLY A 43 11.22 0.64 2.91
N GLY A 44 10.26 -0.22 3.26
CA GLY A 44 9.39 -0.94 2.34
C GLY A 44 8.09 -0.19 2.04
N ILE A 45 7.05 -0.92 1.61
CA ILE A 45 5.77 -0.33 1.16
C ILE A 45 5.17 0.58 2.25
N ASN A 46 5.05 0.08 3.48
CA ASN A 46 4.32 0.78 4.53
C ASN A 46 5.09 1.94 5.15
N ASP A 47 6.42 1.84 5.25
CA ASP A 47 7.25 2.99 5.63
C ASP A 47 7.15 4.11 4.60
N ASN A 48 7.15 3.77 3.31
CA ASN A 48 6.99 4.74 2.23
C ASN A 48 5.61 5.38 2.22
N LEU A 49 4.56 4.59 2.47
CA LEU A 49 3.19 5.09 2.56
C LEU A 49 3.07 6.09 3.72
N ALA A 50 3.65 5.78 4.87
CA ALA A 50 3.70 6.69 6.01
C ALA A 50 4.49 7.98 5.70
N GLU A 51 5.61 7.87 4.98
CA GLU A 51 6.41 9.02 4.54
C GLU A 51 5.65 9.91 3.54
N ILE A 52 4.96 9.33 2.56
CA ILE A 52 4.13 10.07 1.59
C ILE A 52 3.02 10.85 2.29
N LEU A 53 2.42 10.27 3.34
CA LEU A 53 1.38 10.91 4.12
C LEU A 53 1.93 11.88 5.19
N ASP A 54 3.25 12.15 5.20
CA ASP A 54 3.96 13.02 6.16
C ASP A 54 3.76 12.62 7.63
N LEU A 55 3.55 11.33 7.91
CA LEU A 55 3.38 10.87 9.28
C LEU A 55 4.68 11.01 10.08
N GLN A 56 4.57 11.52 11.29
CA GLN A 56 5.68 11.74 12.22
C GLN A 56 5.77 10.58 13.23
N ASN A 57 6.93 10.43 13.89
CA ASN A 57 7.14 9.44 14.96
C ASN A 57 6.73 8.02 14.58
N THR A 58 6.99 7.63 13.33
CA THR A 58 6.53 6.36 12.79
C THR A 58 7.15 5.16 13.51
N ARG A 59 6.35 4.10 13.70
CA ARG A 59 6.77 2.82 14.26
C ARG A 59 5.98 1.67 13.64
N HIS A 60 6.59 0.51 13.53
CA HIS A 60 5.89 -0.72 13.14
C HIS A 60 5.01 -1.25 14.27
N ILE A 61 3.86 -1.83 13.93
CA ILE A 61 3.01 -2.55 14.89
C ILE A 61 3.48 -4.00 14.95
N ASP A 62 3.80 -4.48 16.16
CA ASP A 62 4.28 -5.84 16.38
C ASP A 62 3.34 -6.89 15.77
N SER A 63 3.94 -7.94 15.23
CA SER A 63 3.24 -9.08 14.59
C SER A 63 2.41 -8.71 13.35
N SER A 64 2.69 -7.54 12.74
CA SER A 64 2.08 -7.11 11.50
C SER A 64 3.10 -6.41 10.60
N PHE A 65 2.67 -5.99 9.41
CA PHE A 65 3.46 -5.12 8.54
C PHE A 65 2.95 -3.67 8.56
N LEU A 66 1.98 -3.36 9.42
CA LEU A 66 1.44 -2.01 9.55
C LEU A 66 2.45 -1.05 10.17
N VAL A 67 2.40 0.18 9.71
CA VAL A 67 3.12 1.32 10.29
C VAL A 67 2.11 2.30 10.87
N VAL A 68 2.39 2.83 12.06
CA VAL A 68 1.59 3.89 12.67
C VAL A 68 2.46 5.11 12.89
N GLY A 69 1.87 6.28 12.72
CA GLY A 69 2.51 7.56 12.98
C GLY A 69 1.51 8.65 13.35
N ASP A 70 2.02 9.79 13.72
CA ASP A 70 1.25 10.95 14.17
C ASP A 70 1.08 11.95 13.02
N LEU A 71 -0.06 12.62 12.95
CA LEU A 71 -0.26 13.80 12.11
C LEU A 71 0.46 15.00 12.74
N GLU A 72 0.99 15.92 11.93
CA GLU A 72 1.58 17.17 12.41
C GLU A 72 0.58 17.99 13.24
N SER A 73 -0.69 17.97 12.86
CA SER A 73 -1.80 18.59 13.57
C SER A 73 -3.06 17.74 13.45
N PRO A 74 -3.86 17.63 14.52
CA PRO A 74 -5.14 16.95 14.45
C PRO A 74 -6.07 17.56 13.40
N MET A 75 -6.81 16.73 12.67
CA MET A 75 -7.76 17.19 11.65
C MET A 75 -9.00 16.27 11.57
N SER A 76 -10.03 16.75 10.86
CA SER A 76 -11.22 15.93 10.60
C SER A 76 -10.89 14.78 9.65
N ILE A 77 -11.72 13.72 9.67
CA ILE A 77 -11.55 12.61 8.72
C ILE A 77 -11.75 13.07 7.28
N ASP A 78 -12.62 14.04 7.01
CA ASP A 78 -12.86 14.61 5.69
C ASP A 78 -11.60 15.32 5.14
N ASP A 79 -10.97 16.17 5.96
CA ASP A 79 -9.76 16.87 5.58
C ASP A 79 -8.61 15.88 5.34
N PHE A 80 -8.51 14.87 6.21
CA PHE A 80 -7.47 13.84 6.05
C PHE A 80 -7.73 12.96 4.82
N ALA A 81 -8.97 12.59 4.53
CA ALA A 81 -9.32 11.84 3.33
C ALA A 81 -8.98 12.64 2.05
N ALA A 82 -9.22 13.94 2.05
CA ALA A 82 -8.81 14.82 0.94
C ALA A 82 -7.28 14.87 0.79
N LEU A 83 -6.54 14.96 1.90
CA LEU A 83 -5.08 14.93 1.91
C LEU A 83 -4.54 13.58 1.37
N VAL A 84 -5.11 12.45 1.80
CA VAL A 84 -4.73 11.11 1.29
C VAL A 84 -4.96 11.03 -0.21
N ALA A 85 -6.12 11.50 -0.70
CA ALA A 85 -6.44 11.49 -2.12
C ALA A 85 -5.44 12.31 -2.94
N GLU A 86 -5.05 13.48 -2.46
CA GLU A 86 -4.06 14.35 -3.10
C GLU A 86 -2.67 13.70 -3.10
N LYS A 87 -2.18 13.28 -1.93
CA LYS A 87 -0.84 12.73 -1.74
C LYS A 87 -0.58 11.46 -2.54
N LEU A 88 -1.58 10.58 -2.63
CA LEU A 88 -1.50 9.33 -3.38
C LEU A 88 -1.98 9.46 -4.82
N ASN A 89 -2.42 10.67 -5.23
CA ASN A 89 -3.00 10.92 -6.55
C ASN A 89 -4.12 9.94 -6.91
N CYS A 90 -5.03 9.71 -5.94
CA CYS A 90 -6.14 8.79 -6.11
C CYS A 90 -7.20 9.38 -7.05
N ALA A 91 -7.69 8.57 -8.00
CA ALA A 91 -8.83 8.95 -8.84
C ALA A 91 -10.15 9.02 -8.04
N GLY A 92 -10.20 8.35 -6.89
CA GLY A 92 -11.29 8.37 -5.93
C GLY A 92 -10.94 7.49 -4.73
N ILE A 93 -11.39 7.89 -3.55
CA ILE A 93 -11.24 7.13 -2.31
C ILE A 93 -12.59 6.86 -1.69
N ARG A 94 -12.65 5.87 -0.82
CA ARG A 94 -13.82 5.59 0.02
C ARG A 94 -13.40 5.67 1.47
N TYR A 95 -14.19 6.31 2.29
CA TYR A 95 -13.94 6.40 3.73
C TYR A 95 -15.24 6.41 4.52
N ILE A 96 -15.14 6.19 5.81
CA ILE A 96 -16.27 6.31 6.72
C ILE A 96 -16.22 7.71 7.34
N ASP A 97 -17.28 8.48 7.04
CA ASP A 97 -17.48 9.80 7.62
C ASP A 97 -17.87 9.65 9.09
N THR A 98 -17.08 10.29 9.96
CA THR A 98 -17.31 10.33 11.41
C THR A 98 -17.04 11.74 11.91
N ASP A 99 -17.65 12.10 13.05
CA ASP A 99 -17.37 13.40 13.72
C ASP A 99 -16.02 13.43 14.48
N LYS A 100 -15.19 12.39 14.32
CA LYS A 100 -13.92 12.29 15.04
C LYS A 100 -12.85 13.22 14.47
N ILE A 101 -12.07 13.78 15.37
CA ILE A 101 -10.78 14.42 15.05
C ILE A 101 -9.70 13.35 15.24
N ILE A 102 -8.88 13.17 14.22
CA ILE A 102 -7.80 12.19 14.23
C ILE A 102 -6.46 12.87 14.46
N SER A 103 -5.56 12.22 15.17
CA SER A 103 -4.21 12.67 15.49
C SER A 103 -3.16 11.65 15.10
N SER A 104 -3.57 10.38 14.99
CA SER A 104 -2.69 9.25 14.69
C SER A 104 -3.30 8.38 13.60
N VAL A 105 -2.44 7.82 12.76
CA VAL A 105 -2.84 7.05 11.58
C VAL A 105 -2.02 5.76 11.49
N ALA A 106 -2.71 4.63 11.34
CA ALA A 106 -2.09 3.40 10.91
C ALA A 106 -2.20 3.26 9.38
N VAL A 107 -1.17 2.74 8.74
CA VAL A 107 -1.14 2.51 7.29
C VAL A 107 -0.80 1.06 6.96
N GLY A 108 -1.45 0.54 5.91
CA GLY A 108 -1.18 -0.77 5.34
C GLY A 108 -1.49 -0.76 3.84
N GLY A 109 -0.48 -0.86 2.97
CA GLY A 109 -0.65 -0.90 1.52
C GLY A 109 -1.37 -2.16 1.05
N GLY A 110 -2.06 -2.06 -0.09
CA GLY A 110 -2.81 -3.17 -0.65
C GLY A 110 -4.09 -3.52 0.12
N ALA A 111 -4.40 -4.79 0.27
CA ALA A 111 -5.65 -5.27 0.87
C ALA A 111 -5.43 -5.72 2.32
N CYS A 112 -5.57 -4.81 3.28
CA CYS A 112 -5.29 -5.05 4.70
C CYS A 112 -6.54 -5.04 5.59
N GLY A 113 -7.72 -5.31 5.04
CA GLY A 113 -8.99 -5.30 5.80
C GLY A 113 -8.99 -6.20 7.04
N GLU A 114 -8.22 -7.28 7.04
CA GLU A 114 -8.07 -8.19 8.19
C GLU A 114 -7.34 -7.55 9.39
N TYR A 115 -6.68 -6.42 9.18
CA TYR A 115 -5.93 -5.72 10.23
C TYR A 115 -6.66 -4.49 10.80
N ILE A 116 -7.92 -4.22 10.44
CA ILE A 116 -8.69 -3.05 10.92
C ILE A 116 -8.65 -2.95 12.45
N ASP A 117 -8.99 -4.04 13.15
CA ASP A 117 -9.02 -4.06 14.62
C ASP A 117 -7.64 -3.75 15.22
N LEU A 118 -6.59 -4.33 14.67
CA LEU A 118 -5.22 -4.10 15.15
C LEU A 118 -4.77 -2.66 14.86
N ALA A 119 -5.08 -2.13 13.70
CA ALA A 119 -4.77 -0.76 13.31
C ALA A 119 -5.43 0.24 14.26
N LEU A 120 -6.74 0.09 14.51
CA LEU A 120 -7.53 0.99 15.35
C LEU A 120 -7.30 0.83 16.86
N GLN A 121 -6.69 -0.27 17.30
CA GLN A 121 -6.13 -0.36 18.65
C GLN A 121 -4.88 0.50 18.86
N ASN A 122 -4.21 0.90 17.78
CA ASN A 122 -2.94 1.62 17.80
C ASN A 122 -3.01 3.05 17.23
N ALA A 123 -4.09 3.41 16.53
CA ALA A 123 -4.27 4.71 15.88
C ALA A 123 -5.76 5.12 15.84
N ASP A 124 -6.01 6.39 15.59
CA ASP A 124 -7.36 6.95 15.46
C ASP A 124 -7.99 6.62 14.11
N CYS A 125 -7.16 6.44 13.06
CA CYS A 125 -7.60 6.17 11.70
C CYS A 125 -6.72 5.09 11.04
N PHE A 126 -7.32 4.29 10.14
CA PHE A 126 -6.62 3.31 9.33
C PHE A 126 -6.74 3.61 7.85
N VAL A 127 -5.60 3.73 7.16
CA VAL A 127 -5.50 3.88 5.69
C VAL A 127 -4.99 2.59 5.07
N THR A 128 -5.74 2.05 4.11
CA THR A 128 -5.34 0.87 3.33
C THR A 128 -5.78 0.99 1.87
N GLY A 129 -5.32 0.10 1.01
CA GLY A 129 -5.72 0.10 -0.39
C GLY A 129 -7.15 -0.35 -0.60
N ASP A 130 -7.46 -1.58 -0.20
CA ASP A 130 -8.77 -2.20 -0.43
C ASP A 130 -9.47 -2.58 0.87
N LEU A 131 -10.75 -2.20 0.96
CA LEU A 131 -11.69 -2.66 1.98
C LEU A 131 -12.93 -3.22 1.32
N LYS A 132 -13.42 -4.36 1.81
CA LYS A 132 -14.68 -4.94 1.38
C LYS A 132 -15.87 -4.15 1.96
N TYR A 133 -17.02 -4.25 1.31
CA TYR A 133 -18.21 -3.52 1.74
C TYR A 133 -18.58 -3.81 3.20
N HIS A 134 -18.56 -5.07 3.63
CA HIS A 134 -18.91 -5.43 5.01
C HIS A 134 -17.88 -4.93 6.03
N GLU A 135 -16.58 -4.88 5.68
CA GLU A 135 -15.54 -4.31 6.54
C GLU A 135 -15.78 -2.82 6.77
N MET A 136 -16.19 -2.09 5.73
CA MET A 136 -16.57 -0.68 5.85
C MET A 136 -17.88 -0.49 6.60
N LEU A 137 -18.85 -1.39 6.41
CA LEU A 137 -20.13 -1.34 7.14
C LEU A 137 -19.91 -1.54 8.64
N ASP A 138 -19.13 -2.56 9.02
CA ASP A 138 -18.78 -2.84 10.41
C ASP A 138 -18.05 -1.65 11.04
N ALA A 139 -17.08 -1.05 10.32
CA ALA A 139 -16.39 0.16 10.75
C ALA A 139 -17.36 1.34 10.96
N SER A 140 -18.33 1.52 10.07
CA SER A 140 -19.35 2.56 10.19
C SER A 140 -20.24 2.36 11.42
N GLU A 141 -20.66 1.12 11.68
CA GLU A 141 -21.48 0.79 12.86
C GLU A 141 -20.72 1.02 14.18
N ASN A 142 -19.41 0.79 14.18
CA ASN A 142 -18.54 1.04 15.32
C ASN A 142 -18.12 2.52 15.45
N GLY A 143 -18.36 3.35 14.45
CA GLY A 143 -17.88 4.73 14.40
C GLY A 143 -16.37 4.82 14.21
N ASP A 144 -15.78 3.90 13.47
CA ASP A 144 -14.35 3.79 13.22
C ASP A 144 -13.93 4.61 11.99
N CYS A 145 -12.76 5.24 12.06
CA CYS A 145 -12.19 5.99 10.95
C CYS A 145 -11.36 5.07 10.06
N VAL A 146 -11.86 4.74 8.87
CA VAL A 146 -11.13 3.92 7.88
C VAL A 146 -11.18 4.58 6.51
N ILE A 147 -10.07 4.47 5.77
CA ILE A 147 -9.93 5.00 4.40
C ILE A 147 -9.43 3.87 3.49
N SER A 148 -10.15 3.64 2.38
CA SER A 148 -9.74 2.77 1.28
C SER A 148 -9.27 3.64 0.12
N ALA A 149 -7.95 3.73 -0.04
CA ALA A 149 -7.29 4.70 -0.94
C ALA A 149 -6.88 4.11 -2.30
N GLY A 150 -7.15 2.82 -2.53
CA GLY A 150 -6.80 2.11 -3.74
C GLY A 150 -5.52 1.26 -3.60
N HIS A 151 -5.59 0.04 -4.11
CA HIS A 151 -4.50 -0.93 -4.02
C HIS A 151 -3.25 -0.42 -4.74
N PHE A 152 -3.43 -0.02 -5.99
CA PHE A 152 -2.34 0.50 -6.82
C PHE A 152 -1.69 1.75 -6.23
N GLU A 153 -2.50 2.68 -5.74
CA GLU A 153 -2.08 3.97 -5.21
C GLU A 153 -1.25 3.81 -3.94
N THR A 154 -1.61 2.86 -3.09
CA THR A 154 -0.90 2.62 -1.81
C THR A 154 0.40 1.83 -1.97
N GLU A 155 0.61 1.13 -3.08
CA GLU A 155 1.79 0.30 -3.31
C GLU A 155 2.78 0.86 -4.34
N SER A 156 2.28 1.52 -5.40
CA SER A 156 3.08 1.83 -6.59
C SER A 156 4.25 2.79 -6.34
N ALA A 157 4.10 3.76 -5.45
CA ALA A 157 5.11 4.77 -5.17
C ALA A 157 6.38 4.18 -4.54
N ALA A 158 6.26 3.10 -3.75
CA ALA A 158 7.38 2.45 -3.09
C ALA A 158 8.40 1.85 -4.09
N PHE A 159 8.00 1.52 -5.31
CA PHE A 159 8.92 1.00 -6.32
C PHE A 159 9.92 2.01 -6.84
N LEU A 160 9.56 3.29 -6.88
CA LEU A 160 10.52 4.35 -7.22
C LEU A 160 11.59 4.47 -6.12
N MET A 161 11.20 4.37 -4.86
CA MET A 161 12.12 4.41 -3.72
C MET A 161 13.00 3.16 -3.68
N LEU A 162 12.44 1.97 -3.92
CA LEU A 162 13.20 0.72 -4.07
C LEU A 162 14.24 0.84 -5.18
N LYS A 163 13.86 1.34 -6.35
CA LYS A 163 14.78 1.60 -7.46
C LYS A 163 15.94 2.50 -7.04
N ASN A 164 15.67 3.60 -6.35
CA ASN A 164 16.71 4.54 -5.89
C ASN A 164 17.65 3.88 -4.88
N LYS A 165 17.12 3.10 -3.94
CA LYS A 165 17.90 2.34 -2.95
C LYS A 165 18.80 1.30 -3.63
N LEU A 166 18.26 0.53 -4.56
CA LEU A 166 19.02 -0.48 -5.31
C LEU A 166 20.10 0.15 -6.19
N SER A 167 19.80 1.26 -6.86
CA SER A 167 20.80 2.00 -7.66
C SER A 167 21.95 2.56 -6.83
N GLY A 168 21.70 2.89 -5.56
CA GLY A 168 22.75 3.31 -4.62
C GLY A 168 23.65 2.17 -4.15
N ILE A 169 23.11 0.95 -4.07
CA ILE A 169 23.85 -0.24 -3.62
C ILE A 169 24.61 -0.90 -4.78
N PHE A 170 23.97 -1.03 -5.94
CA PHE A 170 24.49 -1.71 -7.13
C PHE A 170 24.79 -0.70 -8.21
N THR A 171 25.95 -0.05 -8.12
CA THR A 171 26.32 1.07 -9.00
C THR A 171 26.70 0.65 -10.43
N ASP A 172 26.91 -0.63 -10.64
CA ASP A 172 27.19 -1.25 -11.95
C ASP A 172 25.95 -1.86 -12.62
N VAL A 173 24.78 -1.70 -12.02
CA VAL A 173 23.47 -2.18 -12.53
C VAL A 173 22.55 -1.01 -12.83
N GLU A 174 21.97 -1.01 -14.02
CA GLU A 174 20.91 -0.08 -14.38
C GLU A 174 19.55 -0.58 -13.86
N PHE A 175 18.89 0.22 -13.03
CA PHE A 175 17.55 -0.03 -12.56
C PHE A 175 16.55 0.93 -13.21
N VAL A 176 15.53 0.39 -13.85
CA VAL A 176 14.49 1.16 -14.54
C VAL A 176 13.12 0.77 -13.96
N VAL A 177 12.31 1.76 -13.58
CA VAL A 177 10.90 1.52 -13.25
C VAL A 177 10.10 1.51 -14.54
N ALA A 178 9.42 0.41 -14.82
CA ALA A 178 8.53 0.32 -15.96
C ALA A 178 7.35 1.29 -15.78
N PRO A 179 6.90 1.99 -16.82
CA PRO A 179 5.67 2.78 -16.74
C PRO A 179 4.49 1.89 -16.33
N GLN A 180 3.74 2.35 -15.36
CA GLN A 180 2.57 1.64 -14.83
C GLN A 180 1.39 2.59 -14.79
N GLU A 181 0.22 2.06 -15.12
CA GLU A 181 -1.05 2.75 -14.95
C GLU A 181 -2.00 1.85 -14.19
N ASN A 182 -2.80 2.44 -13.31
CA ASN A 182 -3.87 1.69 -12.67
C ASN A 182 -4.87 1.21 -13.74
N PRO A 183 -5.06 -0.12 -13.93
CA PRO A 183 -6.04 -0.64 -14.88
C PRO A 183 -7.48 -0.41 -14.41
N VAL A 184 -7.69 -0.20 -13.12
CA VAL A 184 -9.00 0.13 -12.53
C VAL A 184 -9.22 1.63 -12.70
N LYS A 185 -10.31 1.99 -13.37
CA LYS A 185 -10.69 3.40 -13.59
C LYS A 185 -11.89 3.75 -12.73
N SER A 186 -11.86 4.94 -12.13
CA SER A 186 -12.97 5.54 -11.39
C SER A 186 -13.54 6.72 -12.17
N ILE A 187 -14.83 6.98 -12.02
CA ILE A 187 -15.57 8.11 -12.63
C ILE A 187 -16.12 8.99 -11.50
#